data_f04cb382c1c180873171c207500fb136
#
_entry.id   f04cb382c1c180873171c207500fb136
#
_cell.length_a   1.000
_cell.length_b   1.000
_cell.length_c   1.000
_cell.angle_alpha   90.00
_cell.angle_beta   90.00
_cell.angle_gamma   90.00
#
_symmetry.space_group_name_H-M   'P 1'
#
loop_
_entity.id
_entity.type
_entity.pdbx_description
1 polymer ?
#
loop_
_entity_poly.entity_id
_entity_poly.type
_entity_poly.pdbx_seq_one_letter_code
_entity_poly.pdbx_strand_id
1 'polypeptide(L)'
;MEQKTLYTAIGRLERETNGCGRSCPVIRLGGQPYMVDMQELVVWTALNWRISKWEDISFQCDKLASSMGGAVSRPWDACVNRLLTRGLLVSGCGETEYDALYDLLSSLGIIPTSGSALVRGVSFIKLVISRRVSVRQALKLFRKDRRTDYESRVMRLSRQALLSTAEIIKCVEQD
;
A
#
# COMPACT_ATOMS: atom_id res chain seq x y z
N MET A 1 -15.35 20.79 18.51
CA MET A 1 -14.39 19.67 18.73
C MET A 1 -13.62 19.49 17.43
N GLU A 2 -12.31 19.35 17.49
CA GLU A 2 -11.47 19.21 16.31
C GLU A 2 -11.50 17.74 15.85
N GLN A 3 -12.00 17.51 14.64
CA GLN A 3 -12.11 16.18 14.07
C GLN A 3 -10.72 15.63 13.73
N LYS A 4 -10.40 14.43 14.18
CA LYS A 4 -9.15 13.74 13.85
C LYS A 4 -9.31 13.00 12.52
N THR A 5 -8.35 13.17 11.63
CA THR A 5 -8.34 12.48 10.33
C THR A 5 -7.05 11.72 10.15
N LEU A 6 -7.15 10.45 9.78
CA LEU A 6 -6.05 9.56 9.46
C LEU A 6 -6.08 9.18 7.99
N TYR A 7 -4.90 8.98 7.40
CA TYR A 7 -4.74 8.65 5.99
C TYR A 7 -3.85 7.44 5.81
N THR A 8 -4.11 6.65 4.77
CA THR A 8 -3.23 5.57 4.32
C THR A 8 -3.27 5.41 2.81
N ALA A 9 -2.18 4.90 2.24
CA ALA A 9 -2.10 4.57 0.83
C ALA A 9 -2.57 3.14 0.57
N ILE A 10 -3.26 2.94 -0.55
CA ILE A 10 -3.69 1.62 -1.01
C ILE A 10 -3.19 1.36 -2.44
N GLY A 11 -3.16 0.09 -2.79
CA GLY A 11 -2.63 -0.36 -4.09
C GLY A 11 -1.18 -0.82 -4.00
N ARG A 12 -0.58 -1.06 -5.16
CA ARG A 12 0.79 -1.54 -5.30
C ARG A 12 1.54 -0.73 -6.34
N LEU A 13 2.72 -0.23 -5.98
CA LEU A 13 3.60 0.46 -6.91
C LEU A 13 4.23 -0.56 -7.88
N GLU A 14 4.08 -0.29 -9.16
CA GLU A 14 4.70 -1.02 -10.25
C GLU A 14 5.37 -0.03 -11.21
N ARG A 15 6.21 -0.54 -12.10
CA ARG A 15 6.80 0.25 -13.18
C ARG A 15 6.33 -0.34 -14.50
N GLU A 16 5.69 0.48 -15.30
CA GLU A 16 5.29 0.11 -16.65
C GLU A 16 6.15 0.87 -17.66
N THR A 17 6.53 0.19 -18.73
CA THR A 17 7.25 0.81 -19.84
C THR A 17 6.22 1.28 -20.85
N ASN A 18 6.19 2.58 -21.11
CA ASN A 18 5.31 3.13 -22.15
C ASN A 18 5.82 2.75 -23.57
N GLY A 19 4.99 2.99 -24.59
CA GLY A 19 5.33 2.69 -25.98
C GLY A 19 6.61 3.36 -26.52
N CYS A 20 7.12 4.38 -25.78
CA CYS A 20 8.39 5.05 -26.10
C CYS A 20 9.59 4.47 -25.30
N GLY A 21 9.46 3.33 -24.64
CA GLY A 21 10.52 2.71 -23.86
C GLY A 21 10.83 3.40 -22.52
N ARG A 22 10.07 4.41 -22.11
CA ARG A 22 10.24 5.09 -20.82
C ARG A 22 9.49 4.37 -19.72
N SER A 23 10.18 4.14 -18.60
CA SER A 23 9.58 3.55 -17.40
C SER A 23 8.83 4.61 -16.61
N CYS A 24 7.51 4.43 -16.44
CA CYS A 24 6.64 5.31 -15.67
C CYS A 24 6.17 4.61 -14.40
N PRO A 25 6.08 5.31 -13.26
CA PRO A 25 5.50 4.77 -12.05
C PRO A 25 3.98 4.64 -12.21
N VAL A 26 3.44 3.50 -11.81
CA VAL A 26 2.02 3.18 -11.88
C VAL A 26 1.60 2.56 -10.55
N ILE A 27 0.49 2.99 -9.99
CA ILE A 27 -0.12 2.35 -8.84
C ILE A 27 -1.23 1.43 -9.35
N ARG A 28 -1.11 0.14 -9.04
CA ARG A 28 -2.12 -0.85 -9.42
C ARG A 28 -3.08 -1.09 -8.26
N LEU A 29 -4.37 -0.88 -8.51
CA LEU A 29 -5.45 -1.13 -7.55
C LEU A 29 -6.57 -1.91 -8.22
N GLY A 30 -6.99 -3.03 -7.63
CA GLY A 30 -8.04 -3.88 -8.20
C GLY A 30 -7.75 -4.40 -9.62
N GLY A 31 -6.46 -4.53 -9.98
CA GLY A 31 -6.02 -4.90 -11.34
C GLY A 31 -5.89 -3.71 -12.31
N GLN A 32 -6.43 -2.55 -11.98
CA GLN A 32 -6.37 -1.35 -12.82
C GLN A 32 -5.08 -0.55 -12.57
N PRO A 33 -4.38 -0.10 -13.61
CA PRO A 33 -3.21 0.75 -13.49
C PRO A 33 -3.62 2.24 -13.41
N TYR A 34 -3.05 2.95 -12.45
CA TYR A 34 -3.23 4.39 -12.28
C TYR A 34 -1.89 5.10 -12.43
N MET A 35 -1.74 5.88 -13.49
CA MET A 35 -0.55 6.72 -13.67
C MET A 35 -0.56 7.83 -12.62
N VAL A 36 0.56 8.06 -11.98
CA VAL A 36 0.77 9.13 -10.99
C VAL A 36 1.94 10.00 -11.42
N ASP A 37 1.85 11.28 -11.14
CA ASP A 37 2.99 12.17 -11.32
C ASP A 37 3.97 12.07 -10.13
N MET A 38 5.09 12.77 -10.25
CA MET A 38 6.16 12.65 -9.24
C MET A 38 5.73 13.13 -7.87
N GLN A 39 4.93 14.19 -7.78
CA GLN A 39 4.45 14.71 -6.49
C GLN A 39 3.39 13.79 -5.87
N GLU A 40 2.47 13.27 -6.66
CA GLU A 40 1.52 12.24 -6.23
C GLU A 40 2.25 10.98 -5.74
N LEU A 41 3.31 10.59 -6.44
CA LEU A 41 4.14 9.45 -6.02
C LEU A 41 4.83 9.69 -4.67
N VAL A 42 5.33 10.90 -4.42
CA VAL A 42 5.93 11.28 -3.13
C VAL A 42 4.89 11.12 -2.00
N VAL A 43 3.69 11.69 -2.16
CA VAL A 43 2.61 11.57 -1.16
C VAL A 43 2.22 10.11 -0.94
N TRP A 44 2.01 9.36 -2.02
CA TRP A 44 1.65 7.94 -1.93
C TRP A 44 2.74 7.13 -1.23
N THR A 45 4.01 7.40 -1.53
CA THR A 45 5.16 6.72 -0.90
C THR A 45 5.29 7.06 0.58
N ALA A 46 5.01 8.31 0.98
CA ALA A 46 5.02 8.73 2.36
C ALA A 46 4.00 7.96 3.22
N LEU A 47 2.87 7.59 2.62
CA LEU A 47 1.75 6.88 3.25
C LEU A 47 1.75 5.37 3.01
N ASN A 48 2.63 4.86 2.16
CA ASN A 48 2.69 3.44 1.85
C ASN A 48 3.11 2.63 3.09
N TRP A 49 2.26 1.68 3.50
CA TRP A 49 2.41 0.88 4.73
C TRP A 49 2.40 1.70 6.03
N ARG A 50 1.77 2.88 6.02
CA ARG A 50 1.65 3.75 7.19
C ARG A 50 0.25 4.33 7.28
N ILE A 51 -0.18 4.58 8.50
CA ILE A 51 -1.35 5.38 8.82
C ILE A 51 -0.82 6.64 9.51
N SER A 52 -1.12 7.81 8.97
CA SER A 52 -0.54 9.08 9.42
C SER A 52 -1.58 10.19 9.44
N LYS A 53 -1.32 11.20 10.27
CA LYS A 53 -2.06 12.46 10.29
C LYS A 53 -1.52 13.40 9.22
N TRP A 54 -2.27 14.47 8.95
CA TRP A 54 -1.88 15.46 7.94
C TRP A 54 -0.52 16.10 8.21
N GLU A 55 -0.23 16.47 9.44
CA GLU A 55 1.01 17.13 9.85
C GLU A 55 2.23 16.25 9.55
N ASP A 56 2.12 14.97 9.84
CA ASP A 56 3.18 13.99 9.58
C ASP A 56 3.39 13.77 8.09
N ILE A 57 2.31 13.78 7.29
CA ILE A 57 2.37 13.62 5.83
C ILE A 57 3.14 14.78 5.21
N SER A 58 2.78 16.02 5.55
CA SER A 58 3.41 17.22 5.04
C SER A 58 4.91 17.20 5.30
N PHE A 59 5.31 16.94 6.55
CA PHE A 59 6.71 16.83 6.94
C PHE A 59 7.48 15.75 6.16
N GLN A 60 6.87 14.57 6.01
CA GLN A 60 7.52 13.46 5.27
C GLN A 60 7.62 13.76 3.78
N CYS A 61 6.60 14.40 3.19
CA CYS A 61 6.64 14.80 1.79
C CYS A 61 7.74 15.82 1.51
N ASP A 62 7.92 16.82 2.37
CA ASP A 62 8.99 17.80 2.24
C ASP A 62 10.37 17.15 2.31
N LYS A 63 10.55 16.21 3.24
CA LYS A 63 11.79 15.43 3.37
C LYS A 63 12.08 14.58 2.14
N LEU A 64 11.07 13.89 1.61
CA LEU A 64 11.21 13.05 0.41
C LEU A 64 11.49 13.90 -0.83
N ALA A 65 10.75 14.99 -1.03
CA ALA A 65 10.94 15.90 -2.16
C ALA A 65 12.34 16.50 -2.18
N SER A 66 12.84 16.93 -1.01
CA SER A 66 14.22 17.45 -0.86
C SER A 66 15.27 16.41 -1.25
N SER A 67 15.06 15.14 -0.90
CA SER A 67 15.99 14.05 -1.23
C SER A 67 15.97 13.69 -2.72
N MET A 68 14.88 13.95 -3.42
CA MET A 68 14.70 13.64 -4.84
C MET A 68 15.09 14.81 -5.77
N GLY A 69 15.46 15.97 -5.22
CA GLY A 69 15.81 17.17 -6.00
C GLY A 69 14.67 17.73 -6.83
N GLY A 70 13.42 17.37 -6.50
CA GLY A 70 12.23 17.77 -7.23
C GLY A 70 11.71 19.13 -6.79
N ALA A 71 11.39 20.01 -7.75
CA ALA A 71 10.65 21.23 -7.48
C ALA A 71 9.21 20.89 -7.09
N VAL A 72 8.75 21.35 -5.95
CA VAL A 72 7.35 21.24 -5.52
C VAL A 72 6.55 22.31 -6.28
N SER A 73 5.74 21.88 -7.24
CA SER A 73 4.94 22.80 -8.09
C SER A 73 3.51 22.99 -7.57
N ARG A 74 3.03 22.08 -6.72
CA ARG A 74 1.68 22.08 -6.14
C ARG A 74 1.73 21.86 -4.63
N PRO A 75 0.79 22.45 -3.87
CA PRO A 75 0.66 22.16 -2.44
C PRO A 75 0.32 20.68 -2.22
N TRP A 76 0.78 20.10 -1.10
CA TRP A 76 0.62 18.67 -0.79
C TRP A 76 -0.84 18.28 -0.60
N ASP A 77 -1.67 19.17 -0.04
CA ASP A 77 -3.13 18.97 0.12
C ASP A 77 -3.81 18.73 -1.22
N ALA A 78 -3.44 19.46 -2.27
CA ALA A 78 -3.96 19.24 -3.61
C ALA A 78 -3.59 17.86 -4.15
N CYS A 79 -2.37 17.38 -3.88
CA CYS A 79 -1.94 16.03 -4.26
C CYS A 79 -2.71 14.96 -3.48
N VAL A 80 -2.89 15.14 -2.16
CA VAL A 80 -3.67 14.23 -1.31
C VAL A 80 -5.11 14.15 -1.79
N ASN A 81 -5.76 15.30 -2.04
CA ASN A 81 -7.15 15.34 -2.52
C ASN A 81 -7.32 14.63 -3.87
N ARG A 82 -6.37 14.79 -4.78
CA ARG A 82 -6.39 14.06 -6.07
C ARG A 82 -6.27 12.55 -5.89
N LEU A 83 -5.38 12.12 -5.01
CA LEU A 83 -5.19 10.69 -4.71
C LEU A 83 -6.40 10.09 -3.99
N LEU A 84 -7.05 10.85 -3.07
CA LEU A 84 -8.31 10.45 -2.43
C LEU A 84 -9.43 10.31 -3.47
N THR A 85 -9.62 11.30 -4.36
CA THR A 85 -10.62 11.25 -5.42
C THR A 85 -10.44 10.06 -6.35
N ARG A 86 -9.19 9.67 -6.61
CA ARG A 86 -8.83 8.50 -7.44
C ARG A 86 -8.88 7.17 -6.67
N GLY A 87 -9.17 7.21 -5.37
CA GLY A 87 -9.19 6.03 -4.50
C GLY A 87 -7.82 5.38 -4.28
N LEU A 88 -6.72 6.13 -4.45
CA LEU A 88 -5.36 5.66 -4.19
C LEU A 88 -4.88 5.96 -2.77
N LEU A 89 -5.60 6.84 -2.08
CA LEU A 89 -5.56 7.05 -0.65
C LEU A 89 -6.94 6.82 -0.06
N VAL A 90 -6.97 6.45 1.20
CA VAL A 90 -8.19 6.36 2.02
C VAL A 90 -7.98 7.17 3.28
N SER A 91 -9.04 7.80 3.75
CA SER A 91 -9.07 8.53 5.02
C SER A 91 -10.16 8.00 5.91
N GLY A 92 -9.93 8.07 7.22
CA GLY A 92 -10.94 7.85 8.25
C GLY A 92 -10.98 9.03 9.20
N CYS A 93 -12.16 9.38 9.66
CA CYS A 93 -12.43 10.54 10.48
C CYS A 93 -13.12 10.14 11.79
N GLY A 94 -12.83 10.85 12.89
CA GLY A 94 -13.45 10.58 14.18
C GLY A 94 -13.19 11.68 15.19
N GLU A 95 -13.86 11.61 16.35
CA GLU A 95 -13.62 12.53 17.45
C GLU A 95 -12.30 12.21 18.17
N THR A 96 -11.96 10.94 18.22
CA THR A 96 -10.69 10.43 18.74
C THR A 96 -9.85 9.78 17.64
N GLU A 97 -8.57 9.54 17.91
CA GLU A 97 -7.71 8.79 16.97
C GLU A 97 -8.20 7.35 16.79
N TYR A 98 -8.80 6.75 17.81
CA TYR A 98 -9.37 5.40 17.74
C TYR A 98 -10.58 5.35 16.82
N ASP A 99 -11.48 6.35 16.92
CA ASP A 99 -12.64 6.44 16.04
C ASP A 99 -12.22 6.65 14.60
N ALA A 100 -11.26 7.54 14.35
CA ALA A 100 -10.71 7.77 13.03
C ALA A 100 -10.02 6.52 12.47
N LEU A 101 -9.30 5.77 13.30
CA LEU A 101 -8.67 4.50 12.91
C LEU A 101 -9.72 3.43 12.58
N TYR A 102 -10.76 3.32 13.41
CA TYR A 102 -11.85 2.37 13.17
C TYR A 102 -12.58 2.69 11.87
N ASP A 103 -12.92 3.95 11.63
CA ASP A 103 -13.56 4.41 10.40
C ASP A 103 -12.70 4.10 9.17
N LEU A 104 -11.40 4.40 9.23
CA LEU A 104 -10.46 4.09 8.16
C LEU A 104 -10.39 2.57 7.89
N LEU A 105 -10.25 1.75 8.93
CA LEU A 105 -10.14 0.29 8.79
C LEU A 105 -11.46 -0.37 8.37
N SER A 106 -12.60 0.23 8.70
CA SER A 106 -13.92 -0.25 8.29
C SER A 106 -14.17 -0.10 6.78
N SER A 107 -13.53 0.91 6.18
CA SER A 107 -13.59 1.15 4.73
C SER A 107 -12.64 0.26 3.91
N LEU A 108 -11.72 -0.45 4.56
CA LEU A 108 -10.69 -1.26 3.93
C LEU A 108 -11.01 -2.75 4.00
N GLY A 109 -10.73 -3.46 2.91
CA GLY A 109 -10.76 -4.92 2.85
C GLY A 109 -9.35 -5.49 2.71
N ILE A 110 -9.05 -6.57 3.41
CA ILE A 110 -7.81 -7.32 3.25
C ILE A 110 -7.93 -8.25 2.05
N ILE A 111 -7.16 -7.99 1.00
CA ILE A 111 -7.03 -8.89 -0.14
C ILE A 111 -5.77 -9.74 0.06
N PRO A 112 -5.92 -11.04 0.40
CA PRO A 112 -4.77 -11.90 0.58
C PRO A 112 -4.04 -12.11 -0.74
N THR A 113 -2.88 -11.52 -0.89
CA THR A 113 -1.95 -11.82 -1.98
C THR A 113 -1.29 -13.17 -1.72
N SER A 114 -2.06 -14.26 -1.81
CA SER A 114 -1.47 -15.58 -1.73
C SER A 114 -0.65 -15.80 -3.00
N GLY A 115 0.66 -15.66 -2.89
CA GLY A 115 1.55 -16.11 -3.93
C GLY A 115 1.33 -17.60 -4.16
N SER A 116 0.51 -17.95 -5.17
CA SER A 116 0.40 -19.35 -5.58
C SER A 116 1.81 -19.87 -5.90
N ALA A 117 2.05 -21.15 -5.72
CA ALA A 117 3.36 -21.75 -6.06
C ALA A 117 3.75 -21.43 -7.52
N LEU A 118 2.77 -21.27 -8.41
CA LEU A 118 2.94 -20.86 -9.80
C LEU A 118 3.50 -19.43 -9.91
N VAL A 119 2.95 -18.45 -9.18
CA VAL A 119 3.44 -17.06 -9.21
C VAL A 119 4.88 -17.00 -8.66
N ARG A 120 5.18 -17.74 -7.59
CA ARG A 120 6.55 -17.86 -7.07
C ARG A 120 7.50 -18.49 -8.09
N GLY A 121 7.05 -19.53 -8.80
CA GLY A 121 7.79 -20.18 -9.88
C GLY A 121 8.14 -19.21 -11.01
N VAL A 122 7.16 -18.46 -11.51
CA VAL A 122 7.36 -17.45 -12.56
C VAL A 122 8.30 -16.34 -12.08
N SER A 123 8.14 -15.87 -10.84
CA SER A 123 9.04 -14.85 -10.26
C SER A 123 10.48 -15.38 -10.12
N PHE A 124 10.65 -16.64 -9.71
CA PHE A 124 11.94 -17.32 -9.63
C PHE A 124 12.63 -17.38 -11.02
N ILE A 125 11.89 -17.85 -12.02
CA ILE A 125 12.40 -17.93 -13.40
C ILE A 125 12.81 -16.55 -13.91
N LYS A 126 11.97 -15.52 -13.73
CA LYS A 126 12.30 -14.15 -14.11
C LYS A 126 13.57 -13.62 -13.43
N LEU A 127 13.76 -13.88 -12.14
CA LEU A 127 14.94 -13.43 -11.39
C LEU A 127 16.21 -14.13 -11.84
N VAL A 128 16.13 -15.44 -12.12
CA VAL A 128 17.27 -16.25 -12.56
C VAL A 128 17.66 -15.88 -14.01
N ILE A 129 16.69 -15.78 -14.93
CA ILE A 129 16.95 -15.42 -16.34
C ILE A 129 17.51 -13.99 -16.43
N SER A 130 17.00 -13.05 -15.64
CA SER A 130 17.49 -11.67 -15.62
C SER A 130 18.91 -11.52 -15.08
N ARG A 131 19.55 -12.59 -14.63
CA ARG A 131 20.89 -12.62 -13.99
C ARG A 131 21.12 -11.60 -12.89
N ARG A 132 20.04 -11.05 -12.33
CA ARG A 132 20.11 -10.02 -11.28
C ARG A 132 20.34 -10.59 -9.88
N VAL A 133 20.07 -11.89 -9.71
CA VAL A 133 20.12 -12.56 -8.40
C VAL A 133 20.66 -13.98 -8.57
N SER A 134 21.52 -14.41 -7.65
CA SER A 134 22.03 -15.80 -7.66
C SER A 134 20.89 -16.80 -7.40
N VAL A 135 21.02 -18.02 -7.95
CA VAL A 135 20.04 -19.11 -7.77
C VAL A 135 19.79 -19.38 -6.28
N ARG A 136 20.83 -19.33 -5.42
CA ARG A 136 20.70 -19.52 -3.97
C ARG A 136 19.86 -18.43 -3.30
N GLN A 137 19.95 -17.18 -3.76
CA GLN A 137 19.13 -16.07 -3.27
C GLN A 137 17.69 -16.17 -3.79
N ALA A 138 17.51 -16.56 -5.06
CA ALA A 138 16.18 -16.79 -5.63
C ALA A 138 15.43 -17.94 -4.96
N LEU A 139 16.13 -18.99 -4.50
CA LEU A 139 15.53 -20.10 -3.73
C LEU A 139 14.92 -19.64 -2.39
N LYS A 140 15.35 -18.50 -1.82
CA LYS A 140 14.72 -17.95 -0.61
C LYS A 140 13.24 -17.58 -0.82
N LEU A 141 12.79 -17.33 -2.06
CA LEU A 141 11.38 -17.09 -2.40
C LEU A 141 10.48 -18.31 -2.10
N PHE A 142 11.05 -19.50 -2.08
CA PHE A 142 10.33 -20.75 -1.76
C PHE A 142 10.40 -21.10 -0.28
N ARG A 143 11.20 -20.35 0.51
CA ARG A 143 11.23 -20.57 1.94
C ARG A 143 9.87 -20.22 2.53
N LYS A 144 9.22 -21.17 3.14
CA LYS A 144 7.92 -21.00 3.77
C LYS A 144 8.11 -20.09 4.99
N ASP A 145 7.63 -18.84 4.89
CA ASP A 145 7.57 -17.98 6.06
C ASP A 145 6.72 -18.67 7.12
N ARG A 146 7.27 -18.83 8.31
CA ARG A 146 6.48 -19.30 9.46
C ARG A 146 5.51 -18.18 9.82
N ARG A 147 4.27 -18.34 9.41
CA ARG A 147 3.19 -17.46 9.83
C ARG A 147 2.90 -17.70 11.29
N THR A 148 2.66 -16.64 12.02
CA THR A 148 2.13 -16.71 13.38
C THR A 148 0.69 -17.25 13.32
N ASP A 149 0.18 -17.77 14.44
CA ASP A 149 -1.22 -18.22 14.51
C ASP A 149 -2.18 -17.08 14.25
N TYR A 150 -1.85 -15.88 14.72
CA TYR A 150 -2.58 -14.65 14.44
C TYR A 150 -2.68 -14.34 12.94
N GLU A 151 -1.55 -14.31 12.22
CA GLU A 151 -1.52 -14.11 10.78
C GLU A 151 -2.31 -15.17 10.01
N SER A 152 -2.25 -16.42 10.48
CA SER A 152 -2.99 -17.52 9.87
C SER A 152 -4.50 -17.36 10.04
N ARG A 153 -4.97 -16.84 11.17
CA ARG A 153 -6.38 -16.51 11.45
C ARG A 153 -6.86 -15.35 10.57
N VAL A 154 -6.10 -14.24 10.54
CA VAL A 154 -6.40 -13.09 9.68
C VAL A 154 -6.55 -13.53 8.22
N MET A 155 -5.61 -14.33 7.72
CA MET A 155 -5.63 -14.85 6.35
C MET A 155 -6.79 -15.80 6.09
N ARG A 156 -7.26 -16.54 7.08
CA ARG A 156 -8.45 -17.41 6.95
C ARG A 156 -9.71 -16.57 6.87
N LEU A 157 -9.88 -15.61 7.77
CA LEU A 157 -11.06 -14.74 7.80
C LEU A 157 -11.16 -13.89 6.53
N SER A 158 -10.06 -13.33 6.05
CA SER A 158 -10.05 -12.53 4.82
C SER A 158 -10.39 -13.32 3.54
N ARG A 159 -10.32 -14.67 3.58
CA ARG A 159 -10.73 -15.54 2.45
C ARG A 159 -12.16 -16.01 2.53
N GLN A 160 -12.72 -16.12 3.72
CA GLN A 160 -14.00 -16.77 3.96
C GLN A 160 -15.18 -15.79 4.00
N ALA A 161 -14.94 -14.52 4.30
CA ALA A 161 -15.99 -13.53 4.49
C ALA A 161 -15.63 -12.21 3.82
N LEU A 162 -16.66 -11.47 3.40
CA LEU A 162 -16.55 -10.08 2.95
C LEU A 162 -16.51 -9.14 4.18
N LEU A 163 -15.54 -9.39 5.05
CA LEU A 163 -15.34 -8.61 6.27
C LEU A 163 -14.40 -7.44 6.01
N SER A 164 -14.69 -6.30 6.62
CA SER A 164 -13.77 -5.17 6.68
C SER A 164 -12.55 -5.51 7.54
N THR A 165 -11.48 -4.75 7.37
CA THR A 165 -10.27 -4.93 8.17
C THR A 165 -10.55 -4.76 9.66
N ALA A 166 -11.41 -3.81 10.04
CA ALA A 166 -11.81 -3.58 11.43
C ALA A 166 -12.53 -4.80 12.04
N GLU A 167 -13.46 -5.40 11.28
CA GLU A 167 -14.18 -6.59 11.72
C GLU A 167 -13.27 -7.81 11.88
N ILE A 168 -12.32 -8.00 10.94
CA ILE A 168 -11.34 -9.09 11.03
C ILE A 168 -10.49 -8.94 12.30
N ILE A 169 -9.98 -7.74 12.59
CA ILE A 169 -9.18 -7.47 13.79
C ILE A 169 -10.00 -7.79 15.03
N LYS A 170 -11.24 -7.28 15.11
CA LYS A 170 -12.14 -7.53 16.24
C LYS A 170 -12.41 -9.02 16.46
N CYS A 171 -12.65 -9.79 15.40
CA CYS A 171 -12.85 -11.24 15.49
C CYS A 171 -11.60 -11.99 15.98
N VAL A 172 -10.41 -11.49 15.65
CA VAL A 172 -9.14 -12.16 16.04
C VAL A 172 -8.76 -11.82 17.49
N GLU A 173 -9.17 -10.67 18.02
CA GLU A 173 -8.92 -10.23 19.40
C GLU A 173 -9.89 -10.86 20.41
N GLN A 174 -11.08 -11.29 19.98
CA GLN A 174 -12.11 -11.89 20.85
C GLN A 174 -11.92 -13.38 21.13
N ASP A 175 -11.04 -14.06 20.41
CA ASP A 175 -10.68 -15.48 20.55
C ASP A 175 -9.34 -15.66 21.30
#